data_9898a9d310d618d625a25c32e3d9be8d
#
_entry.id   9898a9d310d618d625a25c32e3d9be8d
#
_cell.length_a   1.000
_cell.length_b   1.000
_cell.length_c   1.000
_cell.angle_alpha   90.00
_cell.angle_beta   90.00
_cell.angle_gamma   90.00
#
_symmetry.space_group_name_H-M   'P 1'
#
loop_
_entity.id
_entity.type
_entity.pdbx_description
1 polymer ?
#
loop_
_entity_poly.entity_id
_entity_poly.type
_entity_poly.pdbx_seq_one_letter_code
_entity_poly.pdbx_strand_id
1 'polypeptide(L)'
;MNILIVSPFFSPNIQIASFRIDAFARYFREAGHTVTVITIGERDETVTRYGCTVHYLRDWAGNLSGSDARKRFVGPLRLMLMRMQFLCSLDWRALWRRRACAKASELLDREPADVLLTSYGPLAPHMIALRLRKKGYKFHWVADMRDEMSDHPHHSLHIARRLRRVERVVLREADLVTTVSRPLVDQFRQLCGHDRFLEVRNGYDYEEVRDASFQPRFTLGYVGRFYGLSRPDNLFEVLAEMKRRGEIPSDFRFRIVGNHLRLVVPEAIRDNVEQEAEPVQLPKARHT
;
A
#
# COMPACT_ATOMS: atom_id res chain seq x y z
N MET A 1 3.33 -22.60 13.37
CA MET A 1 3.22 -21.31 14.10
C MET A 1 1.86 -20.69 13.83
N ASN A 2 1.34 -19.98 14.84
CA ASN A 2 0.13 -19.18 14.72
C ASN A 2 0.52 -17.74 14.36
N ILE A 3 0.13 -17.27 13.18
CA ILE A 3 0.46 -15.95 12.66
C ILE A 3 -0.79 -15.09 12.59
N LEU A 4 -0.77 -13.96 13.29
CA LEU A 4 -1.80 -12.93 13.19
C LEU A 4 -1.32 -11.80 12.29
N ILE A 5 -2.03 -11.53 11.21
CA ILE A 5 -1.75 -10.43 10.29
C ILE A 5 -2.76 -9.32 10.52
N VAL A 6 -2.29 -8.09 10.72
CA VAL A 6 -3.16 -6.92 10.82
C VAL A 6 -2.80 -5.94 9.71
N SER A 7 -3.71 -5.80 8.75
CA SER A 7 -3.56 -4.88 7.61
C SER A 7 -4.93 -4.36 7.17
N PRO A 8 -5.08 -3.07 6.86
CA PRO A 8 -6.31 -2.55 6.30
C PRO A 8 -6.53 -2.96 4.84
N PHE A 9 -5.53 -3.56 4.22
CA PHE A 9 -5.56 -3.98 2.81
C PHE A 9 -5.43 -5.50 2.71
N PHE A 10 -6.44 -6.12 2.17
CA PHE A 10 -6.51 -7.57 1.88
C PHE A 10 -7.59 -7.81 0.83
N SER A 11 -7.50 -8.90 0.05
CA SER A 11 -8.56 -9.31 -0.89
C SER A 11 -9.94 -9.37 -0.23
N PRO A 12 -11.04 -9.02 -0.92
CA PRO A 12 -11.16 -8.75 -2.36
C PRO A 12 -10.81 -7.31 -2.77
N ASN A 13 -10.29 -6.51 -1.87
CA ASN A 13 -9.92 -5.13 -2.17
C ASN A 13 -8.65 -5.11 -3.05
N ILE A 14 -8.82 -4.80 -4.35
CA ILE A 14 -7.73 -4.77 -5.32
C ILE A 14 -6.98 -3.44 -5.21
N GLN A 15 -5.95 -3.44 -4.39
CA GLN A 15 -4.98 -2.35 -4.28
C GLN A 15 -3.56 -2.94 -4.29
N ILE A 16 -2.58 -2.18 -4.73
CA ILE A 16 -1.16 -2.61 -4.72
C ILE A 16 -0.74 -3.12 -3.34
N ALA A 17 -1.25 -2.46 -2.30
CA ALA A 17 -1.01 -2.85 -0.91
C ALA A 17 -1.58 -4.23 -0.54
N SER A 18 -2.70 -4.64 -1.14
CA SER A 18 -3.34 -5.93 -0.85
C SER A 18 -2.51 -7.10 -1.39
N PHE A 19 -1.93 -6.98 -2.58
CA PHE A 19 -1.16 -8.05 -3.20
C PHE A 19 -0.02 -8.56 -2.31
N ARG A 20 0.68 -7.66 -1.63
CA ARG A 20 1.77 -8.03 -0.73
C ARG A 20 1.27 -8.81 0.50
N ILE A 21 0.15 -8.39 1.07
CA ILE A 21 -0.41 -9.05 2.26
C ILE A 21 -1.08 -10.37 1.89
N ASP A 22 -1.76 -10.42 0.75
CA ASP A 22 -2.30 -11.65 0.19
C ASP A 22 -1.18 -12.68 -0.04
N ALA A 23 -0.05 -12.25 -0.59
CA ALA A 23 1.11 -13.10 -0.80
C ALA A 23 1.67 -13.63 0.54
N PHE A 24 1.88 -12.76 1.55
CA PHE A 24 2.32 -13.21 2.87
C PHE A 24 1.36 -14.25 3.46
N ALA A 25 0.06 -13.99 3.43
CA ALA A 25 -0.93 -14.90 4.01
C ALA A 25 -0.90 -16.26 3.29
N ARG A 26 -0.88 -16.26 1.96
CA ARG A 26 -0.86 -17.46 1.13
C ARG A 26 0.41 -18.28 1.37
N TYR A 27 1.59 -17.67 1.24
CA TYR A 27 2.85 -18.39 1.40
C TYR A 27 3.07 -18.89 2.83
N PHE A 28 2.63 -18.19 3.87
CA PHE A 28 2.66 -18.71 5.22
C PHE A 28 1.73 -19.93 5.39
N ARG A 29 0.56 -19.92 4.74
CA ARG A 29 -0.33 -21.09 4.73
C ARG A 29 0.29 -22.27 4.00
N GLU A 30 0.88 -22.05 2.84
CA GLU A 30 1.61 -23.07 2.05
C GLU A 30 2.79 -23.66 2.84
N ALA A 31 3.45 -22.85 3.67
CA ALA A 31 4.50 -23.28 4.59
C ALA A 31 3.98 -24.02 5.85
N GLY A 32 2.66 -24.29 5.94
CA GLY A 32 2.06 -25.08 7.02
C GLY A 32 1.73 -24.29 8.29
N HIS A 33 1.71 -22.94 8.22
CA HIS A 33 1.36 -22.12 9.38
C HIS A 33 -0.15 -21.89 9.47
N THR A 34 -0.68 -21.67 10.68
CA THR A 34 -2.03 -21.17 10.90
C THR A 34 -2.02 -19.66 10.74
N VAL A 35 -2.84 -19.12 9.84
CA VAL A 35 -2.85 -17.68 9.55
C VAL A 35 -4.24 -17.11 9.78
N THR A 36 -4.29 -16.07 10.60
CA THR A 36 -5.49 -15.26 10.84
C THR A 36 -5.22 -13.82 10.41
N VAL A 37 -6.15 -13.23 9.67
CA VAL A 37 -6.02 -11.86 9.12
C VAL A 37 -7.12 -10.99 9.69
N ILE A 38 -6.77 -9.79 10.17
CA ILE A 38 -7.72 -8.72 10.51
C ILE A 38 -7.56 -7.61 9.47
N THR A 39 -8.65 -7.29 8.77
CA THR A 39 -8.64 -6.31 7.67
C THR A 39 -9.90 -5.46 7.65
N ILE A 40 -9.95 -4.50 6.71
CA ILE A 40 -11.14 -3.67 6.47
C ILE A 40 -12.07 -4.39 5.50
N GLY A 41 -13.37 -4.38 5.82
CA GLY A 41 -14.44 -4.85 4.94
C GLY A 41 -15.59 -3.85 4.86
N GLU A 42 -16.54 -4.14 3.99
CA GLU A 42 -17.80 -3.37 3.87
C GLU A 42 -18.73 -3.62 5.07
N ARG A 43 -18.64 -4.80 5.62
CA ARG A 43 -19.38 -5.28 6.81
C ARG A 43 -18.46 -6.09 7.71
N ASP A 44 -18.92 -6.34 8.92
CA ASP A 44 -18.26 -7.27 9.82
C ASP A 44 -18.60 -8.69 9.43
N GLU A 45 -17.59 -9.44 9.04
CA GLU A 45 -17.75 -10.85 8.68
C GLU A 45 -16.45 -11.62 8.91
N THR A 46 -16.58 -12.92 9.07
CA THR A 46 -15.44 -13.84 9.13
C THR A 46 -15.60 -14.88 8.03
N VAL A 47 -14.58 -14.99 7.20
CA VAL A 47 -14.57 -15.94 6.08
C VAL A 47 -13.23 -16.66 6.00
N THR A 48 -13.18 -17.75 5.23
CA THR A 48 -11.94 -18.41 4.86
C THR A 48 -11.52 -17.95 3.46
N ARG A 49 -10.27 -17.48 3.34
CA ARG A 49 -9.66 -17.09 2.05
C ARG A 49 -8.20 -17.52 2.02
N TYR A 50 -7.77 -18.14 0.93
CA TYR A 50 -6.42 -18.75 0.80
C TYR A 50 -6.10 -19.74 1.95
N GLY A 51 -7.11 -20.42 2.51
CA GLY A 51 -6.96 -21.26 3.69
C GLY A 51 -6.69 -20.51 5.00
N CYS A 52 -6.76 -19.18 4.99
CA CYS A 52 -6.62 -18.32 6.19
C CYS A 52 -7.99 -17.95 6.75
N THR A 53 -8.09 -17.76 8.07
CA THR A 53 -9.26 -17.14 8.70
C THR A 53 -9.15 -15.63 8.57
N VAL A 54 -10.11 -14.97 7.92
CA VAL A 54 -10.10 -13.53 7.67
C VAL A 54 -11.26 -12.85 8.36
N HIS A 55 -10.95 -11.93 9.28
CA HIS A 55 -11.92 -11.07 9.95
C HIS A 55 -11.98 -9.71 9.26
N TYR A 56 -13.04 -9.48 8.50
CA TYR A 56 -13.34 -8.17 7.94
C TYR A 56 -14.03 -7.32 8.99
N LEU A 57 -13.54 -6.13 9.21
CA LEU A 57 -14.13 -5.16 10.13
C LEU A 57 -14.50 -3.89 9.38
N ARG A 58 -15.76 -3.49 9.48
CA ARG A 58 -16.24 -2.28 8.84
C ARG A 58 -15.49 -1.04 9.35
N ASP A 59 -14.97 -0.24 8.41
CA ASP A 59 -14.45 1.08 8.69
C ASP A 59 -15.52 2.14 8.45
N TRP A 60 -16.10 2.66 9.50
CA TRP A 60 -17.17 3.66 9.46
C TRP A 60 -16.76 4.97 8.78
N ALA A 61 -15.49 5.34 8.84
CA ALA A 61 -14.97 6.54 8.20
C ALA A 61 -14.54 6.31 6.75
N GLY A 62 -14.16 5.07 6.40
CA GLY A 62 -13.52 4.72 5.14
C GLY A 62 -14.41 4.16 4.04
N ASN A 63 -15.42 3.37 4.40
CA ASN A 63 -16.24 2.63 3.44
C ASN A 63 -17.66 3.17 3.38
N LEU A 64 -17.90 4.11 2.47
CA LEU A 64 -19.21 4.42 1.97
C LEU A 64 -19.27 3.99 0.50
N SER A 65 -19.29 2.67 0.26
CA SER A 65 -19.82 2.12 -0.98
C SER A 65 -21.34 2.26 -0.91
N GLY A 66 -21.86 3.35 -1.47
CA GLY A 66 -23.28 3.66 -1.56
C GLY A 66 -23.55 4.38 -2.86
N SER A 67 -24.83 4.43 -3.27
CA SER A 67 -25.28 5.17 -4.45
C SER A 67 -24.67 6.58 -4.48
N ASP A 68 -24.39 7.11 -5.68
CA ASP A 68 -23.72 8.41 -5.88
C ASP A 68 -24.40 9.59 -5.17
N ALA A 69 -25.70 9.51 -4.92
CA ALA A 69 -26.46 10.50 -4.14
C ALA A 69 -26.04 10.52 -2.65
N ARG A 70 -25.82 9.36 -2.05
CA ARG A 70 -25.34 9.25 -0.65
C ARG A 70 -23.89 9.72 -0.51
N LYS A 71 -23.06 9.52 -1.53
CA LYS A 71 -21.68 10.02 -1.56
C LYS A 71 -21.61 11.55 -1.56
N ARG A 72 -22.54 12.24 -2.21
CA ARG A 72 -22.58 13.72 -2.24
C ARG A 72 -22.93 14.34 -0.89
N PHE A 73 -23.89 13.78 -0.15
CA PHE A 73 -24.36 14.35 1.12
C PHE A 73 -23.40 14.05 2.29
N VAL A 74 -22.82 12.85 2.34
CA VAL A 74 -21.97 12.41 3.47
C VAL A 74 -20.49 12.69 3.21
N GLY A 75 -20.11 13.03 1.98
CA GLY A 75 -18.73 13.29 1.56
C GLY A 75 -18.01 14.36 2.38
N PRO A 76 -18.59 15.56 2.57
CA PRO A 76 -17.94 16.63 3.33
C PRO A 76 -17.76 16.30 4.82
N LEU A 77 -18.77 15.71 5.46
CA LEU A 77 -18.70 15.29 6.87
C LEU A 77 -17.66 14.19 7.06
N ARG A 78 -17.63 13.23 6.15
CA ARG A 78 -16.61 12.16 6.14
C ARG A 78 -15.21 12.72 6.01
N LEU A 79 -14.98 13.62 5.07
CA LEU A 79 -13.69 14.27 4.86
C LEU A 79 -13.26 15.04 6.12
N MET A 80 -14.18 15.73 6.76
CA MET A 80 -13.95 16.42 8.03
C MET A 80 -13.56 15.42 9.14
N LEU A 81 -14.29 14.32 9.31
CA LEU A 81 -13.97 13.27 10.28
C LEU A 81 -12.60 12.62 10.02
N MET A 82 -12.28 12.34 8.77
CA MET A 82 -10.96 11.81 8.39
C MET A 82 -9.86 12.82 8.72
N ARG A 83 -10.04 14.10 8.39
CA ARG A 83 -9.07 15.16 8.74
C ARG A 83 -8.91 15.29 10.25
N MET A 84 -9.99 15.28 11.02
CA MET A 84 -9.93 15.29 12.48
C MET A 84 -9.19 14.07 13.04
N GLN A 85 -9.48 12.86 12.55
CA GLN A 85 -8.75 11.65 12.95
C GLN A 85 -7.26 11.79 12.68
N PHE A 86 -6.88 12.28 11.49
CA PHE A 86 -5.49 12.49 11.14
C PHE A 86 -4.81 13.53 12.03
N LEU A 87 -5.43 14.69 12.25
CA LEU A 87 -4.88 15.74 13.09
C LEU A 87 -4.68 15.29 14.54
N CYS A 88 -5.65 14.54 15.09
CA CYS A 88 -5.58 14.06 16.48
C CYS A 88 -4.64 12.88 16.67
N SER A 89 -4.57 11.95 15.72
CA SER A 89 -3.89 10.66 15.89
C SER A 89 -2.84 10.34 14.84
N LEU A 90 -2.62 11.20 13.83
CA LEU A 90 -1.80 10.95 12.63
C LEU A 90 -2.25 9.73 11.82
N ASP A 91 -3.52 9.34 11.95
CA ASP A 91 -4.03 8.10 11.41
C ASP A 91 -5.45 8.28 10.89
N TRP A 92 -5.60 8.12 9.58
CA TRP A 92 -6.88 8.20 8.88
C TRP A 92 -7.87 7.07 9.27
N ARG A 93 -7.37 6.02 9.92
CA ARG A 93 -8.10 4.81 10.30
C ARG A 93 -8.23 4.64 11.83
N ALA A 94 -8.20 5.74 12.58
CA ALA A 94 -8.20 5.68 14.04
C ALA A 94 -9.44 4.96 14.64
N LEU A 95 -10.62 5.07 14.02
CA LEU A 95 -11.82 4.36 14.45
C LEU A 95 -11.72 2.86 14.15
N TRP A 96 -11.29 2.50 12.96
CA TRP A 96 -11.03 1.10 12.62
C TRP A 96 -9.97 0.49 13.54
N ARG A 97 -8.90 1.21 13.82
CA ARG A 97 -7.82 0.79 14.72
C ARG A 97 -8.33 0.35 16.09
N ARG A 98 -9.30 1.08 16.68
CA ARG A 98 -9.90 0.69 17.97
C ARG A 98 -10.59 -0.66 17.89
N ARG A 99 -11.37 -0.89 16.84
CA ARG A 99 -12.11 -2.13 16.61
C ARG A 99 -11.16 -3.29 16.29
N ALA A 100 -10.19 -3.08 15.42
CA ALA A 100 -9.18 -4.06 15.07
C ALA A 100 -8.30 -4.43 16.28
N CYS A 101 -7.97 -3.47 17.14
CA CYS A 101 -7.26 -3.75 18.39
C CYS A 101 -8.09 -4.57 19.37
N ALA A 102 -9.40 -4.31 19.49
CA ALA A 102 -10.30 -5.11 20.32
C ALA A 102 -10.42 -6.54 19.77
N LYS A 103 -10.59 -6.69 18.45
CA LYS A 103 -10.64 -8.01 17.81
C LYS A 103 -9.32 -8.78 17.95
N ALA A 104 -8.19 -8.11 17.79
CA ALA A 104 -6.88 -8.73 18.00
C ALA A 104 -6.70 -9.19 19.47
N SER A 105 -7.12 -8.37 20.45
CA SER A 105 -7.12 -8.79 21.87
C SER A 105 -7.99 -10.03 22.09
N GLU A 106 -9.23 -10.04 21.57
CA GLU A 106 -10.15 -11.19 21.66
C GLU A 106 -9.54 -12.47 21.10
N LEU A 107 -8.87 -12.37 19.94
CA LEU A 107 -8.22 -13.52 19.32
C LEU A 107 -7.04 -14.02 20.13
N LEU A 108 -6.19 -13.11 20.61
CA LEU A 108 -5.01 -13.45 21.42
C LEU A 108 -5.38 -14.00 22.81
N ASP A 109 -6.52 -13.60 23.36
CA ASP A 109 -7.05 -14.17 24.64
C ASP A 109 -7.54 -15.61 24.45
N ARG A 110 -8.01 -15.97 23.26
CA ARG A 110 -8.46 -17.33 22.92
C ARG A 110 -7.29 -18.24 22.54
N GLU A 111 -6.42 -17.73 21.70
CA GLU A 111 -5.27 -18.49 21.17
C GLU A 111 -4.10 -17.53 20.97
N PRO A 112 -2.97 -17.74 21.69
CA PRO A 112 -1.79 -16.92 21.53
C PRO A 112 -1.22 -17.03 20.11
N ALA A 113 -0.79 -15.90 19.55
CA ALA A 113 -0.05 -15.88 18.29
C ALA A 113 1.44 -15.89 18.56
N ASP A 114 2.17 -16.72 17.80
CA ASP A 114 3.64 -16.73 17.83
C ASP A 114 4.18 -15.45 17.18
N VAL A 115 3.55 -15.02 16.08
CA VAL A 115 3.95 -13.86 15.29
C VAL A 115 2.77 -12.93 15.05
N LEU A 116 2.98 -11.64 15.29
CA LEU A 116 2.10 -10.57 14.83
C LEU A 116 2.79 -9.82 13.68
N LEU A 117 2.24 -9.91 12.46
CA LEU A 117 2.67 -9.13 11.31
C LEU A 117 1.75 -7.93 11.12
N THR A 118 2.34 -6.75 11.03
CA THR A 118 1.61 -5.49 10.76
C THR A 118 2.21 -4.80 9.56
N SER A 119 1.41 -4.24 8.64
CA SER A 119 1.93 -3.56 7.45
C SER A 119 1.52 -2.09 7.44
N TYR A 120 2.50 -1.23 7.14
CA TYR A 120 2.33 0.22 7.07
C TYR A 120 1.50 0.66 5.86
N GLY A 121 0.88 1.81 6.02
CA GLY A 121 0.05 2.51 5.04
C GLY A 121 -1.42 2.15 5.13
N PRO A 122 -2.14 2.57 6.19
CA PRO A 122 -1.85 3.61 7.20
C PRO A 122 -1.12 3.12 8.45
N LEU A 123 -0.93 4.03 9.41
CA LEU A 123 -0.22 3.80 10.68
C LEU A 123 -0.94 2.82 11.62
N ALA A 124 -2.26 2.67 11.48
CA ALA A 124 -3.13 1.91 12.38
C ALA A 124 -2.58 0.53 12.79
N PRO A 125 -2.08 -0.35 11.87
CA PRO A 125 -1.61 -1.68 12.23
C PRO A 125 -0.46 -1.65 13.25
N HIS A 126 0.53 -0.79 13.04
CA HIS A 126 1.66 -0.69 13.98
C HIS A 126 1.26 -0.15 15.34
N MET A 127 0.31 0.80 15.37
CA MET A 127 -0.24 1.30 16.63
C MET A 127 -1.05 0.24 17.38
N ILE A 128 -1.64 -0.72 16.68
CA ILE A 128 -2.29 -1.88 17.29
C ILE A 128 -1.24 -2.76 17.97
N ALA A 129 -0.16 -3.10 17.29
CA ALA A 129 0.91 -3.92 17.86
C ALA A 129 1.52 -3.27 19.12
N LEU A 130 1.84 -1.98 19.08
CA LEU A 130 2.32 -1.23 20.24
C LEU A 130 1.33 -1.27 21.41
N ARG A 131 0.03 -1.10 21.12
CA ARG A 131 -1.01 -1.16 22.17
C ARG A 131 -1.16 -2.55 22.77
N LEU A 132 -1.08 -3.61 21.96
CA LEU A 132 -1.16 -4.99 22.41
C LEU A 132 0.04 -5.33 23.30
N ARG A 133 1.26 -4.93 22.95
CA ARG A 133 2.45 -5.07 23.80
C ARG A 133 2.29 -4.34 25.13
N LYS A 134 1.79 -3.11 25.09
CA LYS A 134 1.50 -2.35 26.30
C LYS A 134 0.45 -3.01 27.22
N LYS A 135 -0.45 -3.81 26.65
CA LYS A 135 -1.42 -4.62 27.40
C LYS A 135 -0.81 -5.92 27.96
N GLY A 136 0.43 -6.25 27.62
CA GLY A 136 1.14 -7.43 28.11
C GLY A 136 1.10 -8.66 27.21
N TYR A 137 0.48 -8.58 26.02
CA TYR A 137 0.49 -9.67 25.06
C TYR A 137 1.92 -9.98 24.57
N LYS A 138 2.24 -11.27 24.45
CA LYS A 138 3.53 -11.77 24.01
C LYS A 138 3.41 -12.32 22.59
N PHE A 139 4.25 -11.85 21.68
CA PHE A 139 4.36 -12.29 20.29
C PHE A 139 5.66 -11.72 19.70
N HIS A 140 6.21 -12.37 18.70
CA HIS A 140 7.22 -11.76 17.85
C HIS A 140 6.55 -10.78 16.88
N TRP A 141 6.91 -9.49 16.97
CA TRP A 141 6.33 -8.47 16.12
C TRP A 141 7.17 -8.23 14.88
N VAL A 142 6.60 -8.53 13.71
CA VAL A 142 7.13 -8.18 12.39
C VAL A 142 6.44 -6.92 11.91
N ALA A 143 7.17 -5.83 11.80
CA ALA A 143 6.68 -4.56 11.25
C ALA A 143 7.08 -4.44 9.77
N ASP A 144 6.13 -4.57 8.86
CA ASP A 144 6.34 -4.40 7.43
C ASP A 144 6.21 -2.93 7.03
N MET A 145 7.37 -2.30 6.76
CA MET A 145 7.53 -0.89 6.41
C MET A 145 7.75 -0.76 4.90
N ARG A 146 6.66 -0.65 4.13
CA ARG A 146 6.74 -0.54 2.66
C ARG A 146 7.27 0.81 2.20
N ASP A 147 6.96 1.85 2.96
CA ASP A 147 7.30 3.24 2.71
C ASP A 147 7.73 3.91 4.01
N GLU A 148 8.40 5.04 3.90
CA GLU A 148 8.71 5.91 5.03
C GLU A 148 7.46 6.58 5.58
N MET A 149 7.36 6.67 6.91
CA MET A 149 6.24 7.39 7.53
C MET A 149 6.46 8.90 7.49
N SER A 150 7.68 9.33 7.70
CA SER A 150 8.00 10.71 8.02
C SER A 150 8.42 11.56 6.83
N ASP A 151 8.99 10.95 5.80
CA ASP A 151 9.63 11.67 4.69
C ASP A 151 8.76 11.75 3.43
N HIS A 152 7.48 12.02 3.62
CA HIS A 152 6.55 12.18 2.50
C HIS A 152 6.49 13.66 2.06
N PRO A 153 6.67 13.97 0.74
CA PRO A 153 6.75 15.34 0.23
C PRO A 153 5.55 16.24 0.56
N HIS A 154 4.40 15.65 0.84
CA HIS A 154 3.16 16.39 1.15
C HIS A 154 2.96 16.64 2.65
N HIS A 155 3.86 16.19 3.51
CA HIS A 155 3.75 16.43 4.95
C HIS A 155 4.33 17.80 5.32
N SER A 156 3.59 18.57 6.11
CA SER A 156 4.17 19.74 6.77
C SER A 156 5.27 19.31 7.74
N LEU A 157 6.25 20.19 8.00
CA LEU A 157 7.35 19.90 8.92
C LEU A 157 6.88 19.41 10.31
N HIS A 158 5.76 19.95 10.79
CA HIS A 158 5.20 19.55 12.07
C HIS A 158 4.69 18.10 12.03
N ILE A 159 3.95 17.72 10.99
CA ILE A 159 3.46 16.36 10.79
C ILE A 159 4.63 15.39 10.59
N ALA A 160 5.60 15.73 9.75
CA ALA A 160 6.79 14.94 9.51
C ALA A 160 7.57 14.65 10.82
N ARG A 161 7.77 15.67 11.68
CA ARG A 161 8.43 15.49 12.99
C ARG A 161 7.66 14.57 13.92
N ARG A 162 6.32 14.64 13.94
CA ARG A 162 5.49 13.76 14.75
C ARG A 162 5.53 12.32 14.23
N LEU A 163 5.41 12.12 12.91
CA LEU A 163 5.52 10.82 12.27
C LEU A 163 6.89 10.19 12.50
N ARG A 164 7.98 10.96 12.40
CA ARG A 164 9.35 10.47 12.67
C ARG A 164 9.53 9.95 14.10
N ARG A 165 8.84 10.56 15.08
CA ARG A 165 8.86 10.04 16.46
C ARG A 165 8.16 8.67 16.54
N VAL A 166 7.02 8.52 15.89
CA VAL A 166 6.27 7.26 15.86
C VAL A 166 7.06 6.20 15.09
N GLU A 167 7.61 6.55 13.95
CA GLU A 167 8.45 5.68 13.12
C GLU A 167 9.61 5.11 13.92
N ARG A 168 10.37 5.95 14.63
CA ARG A 168 11.45 5.50 15.51
C ARG A 168 10.97 4.53 16.60
N VAL A 169 9.79 4.77 17.19
CA VAL A 169 9.22 3.86 18.18
C VAL A 169 8.90 2.51 17.55
N VAL A 170 8.23 2.50 16.40
CA VAL A 170 7.90 1.27 15.66
C VAL A 170 9.16 0.48 15.32
N LEU A 171 10.18 1.14 14.73
CA LEU A 171 11.44 0.52 14.34
C LEU A 171 12.18 -0.08 15.53
N ARG A 172 12.16 0.56 16.70
CA ARG A 172 12.84 0.07 17.92
C ARG A 172 12.11 -1.05 18.62
N GLU A 173 10.80 -0.97 18.66
CA GLU A 173 9.94 -1.92 19.38
C GLU A 173 9.67 -3.20 18.60
N ALA A 174 9.75 -3.18 17.27
CA ALA A 174 9.57 -4.38 16.45
C ALA A 174 10.74 -5.35 16.62
N ASP A 175 10.46 -6.65 16.66
CA ASP A 175 11.49 -7.69 16.74
C ASP A 175 12.17 -7.89 15.39
N LEU A 176 11.42 -7.67 14.29
CA LEU A 176 11.92 -7.66 12.92
C LEU A 176 11.18 -6.56 12.12
N VAL A 177 11.91 -5.82 11.33
CA VAL A 177 11.35 -4.87 10.37
C VAL A 177 11.59 -5.39 8.95
N THR A 178 10.53 -5.56 8.18
CA THR A 178 10.66 -5.87 6.75
C THR A 178 10.43 -4.62 5.92
N THR A 179 11.14 -4.48 4.81
CA THR A 179 10.97 -3.37 3.86
C THR A 179 11.25 -3.82 2.43
N VAL A 180 10.88 -2.99 1.46
CA VAL A 180 10.84 -3.38 0.04
C VAL A 180 12.16 -3.16 -0.70
N SER A 181 13.12 -2.44 -0.11
CA SER A 181 14.37 -2.12 -0.81
C SER A 181 15.55 -1.90 0.14
N ARG A 182 16.76 -2.11 -0.38
CA ARG A 182 18.01 -1.89 0.37
C ARG A 182 18.18 -0.45 0.84
N PRO A 183 17.91 0.58 0.03
CA PRO A 183 18.00 1.97 0.50
C PRO A 183 17.14 2.26 1.73
N LEU A 184 15.91 1.71 1.80
CA LEU A 184 15.05 1.84 2.97
C LEU A 184 15.61 1.11 4.19
N VAL A 185 16.22 -0.07 4.02
CA VAL A 185 16.95 -0.74 5.11
C VAL A 185 18.03 0.15 5.68
N ASP A 186 18.85 0.72 4.81
CA ASP A 186 20.01 1.53 5.24
C ASP A 186 19.55 2.83 5.92
N GLN A 187 18.49 3.45 5.44
CA GLN A 187 17.87 4.62 6.05
C GLN A 187 17.28 4.31 7.45
N PHE A 188 16.54 3.21 7.59
CA PHE A 188 15.97 2.81 8.87
C PHE A 188 17.04 2.42 9.89
N ARG A 189 18.14 1.79 9.46
CA ARG A 189 19.32 1.53 10.30
C ARG A 189 19.89 2.82 10.90
N GLN A 190 20.01 3.87 10.09
CA GLN A 190 20.49 5.18 10.55
C GLN A 190 19.55 5.82 11.58
N LEU A 191 18.24 5.54 11.49
CA LEU A 191 17.24 6.12 12.41
C LEU A 191 17.23 5.48 13.80
N CYS A 192 17.58 4.20 13.93
CA CYS A 192 17.39 3.44 15.17
C CYS A 192 18.64 2.72 15.70
N GLY A 193 19.71 2.57 14.90
CA GLY A 193 21.00 2.07 15.36
C GLY A 193 21.06 0.55 15.66
N HIS A 194 20.19 -0.27 15.06
CA HIS A 194 20.22 -1.73 15.15
C HIS A 194 20.05 -2.38 13.77
N ASP A 195 20.20 -3.70 13.68
CA ASP A 195 20.28 -4.45 12.42
C ASP A 195 19.14 -5.47 12.24
N ARG A 196 18.01 -5.28 12.91
CA ARG A 196 16.84 -6.17 12.81
C ARG A 196 15.98 -5.83 11.60
N PHE A 197 16.59 -5.82 10.41
CA PHE A 197 15.96 -5.47 9.14
C PHE A 197 16.12 -6.58 8.12
N LEU A 198 15.06 -6.83 7.37
CA LEU A 198 15.05 -7.77 6.26
C LEU A 198 14.45 -7.10 5.02
N GLU A 199 15.19 -7.12 3.91
CA GLU A 199 14.66 -6.73 2.62
C GLU A 199 13.76 -7.84 2.08
N VAL A 200 12.48 -7.52 1.89
CA VAL A 200 11.48 -8.39 1.25
C VAL A 200 10.84 -7.59 0.13
N ARG A 201 11.32 -7.79 -1.09
CA ARG A 201 10.82 -7.08 -2.28
C ARG A 201 9.38 -7.45 -2.60
N ASN A 202 8.70 -6.57 -3.33
CA ASN A 202 7.43 -6.94 -3.93
C ASN A 202 7.71 -7.96 -5.06
N GLY A 203 6.87 -8.97 -5.11
CA GLY A 203 6.88 -9.98 -6.17
C GLY A 203 5.72 -9.79 -7.14
N TYR A 204 5.58 -10.72 -8.04
CA TYR A 204 4.47 -10.84 -8.98
C TYR A 204 4.05 -12.31 -9.11
N ASP A 205 2.79 -12.54 -9.44
CA ASP A 205 2.16 -13.87 -9.52
C ASP A 205 1.53 -14.10 -10.91
N TYR A 206 2.15 -13.65 -11.96
CA TYR A 206 1.67 -13.93 -13.32
C TYR A 206 2.74 -14.69 -14.10
N GLU A 207 2.28 -15.55 -14.99
CA GLU A 207 3.16 -16.28 -15.89
C GLU A 207 3.87 -15.29 -16.82
N GLU A 208 5.14 -15.58 -17.11
CA GLU A 208 5.94 -14.79 -18.02
C GLU A 208 5.30 -14.82 -19.42
N VAL A 209 5.00 -13.65 -19.97
CA VAL A 209 4.51 -13.54 -21.35
C VAL A 209 5.70 -13.77 -22.28
N ARG A 210 5.79 -14.99 -22.82
CA ARG A 210 6.91 -15.40 -23.69
C ARG A 210 6.85 -14.81 -25.10
N ASP A 211 5.70 -14.33 -25.53
CA ASP A 211 5.45 -13.85 -26.92
C ASP A 211 5.32 -12.32 -26.98
N ALA A 212 6.24 -11.59 -26.38
CA ALA A 212 6.30 -10.16 -26.59
C ALA A 212 6.87 -9.88 -28.01
N SER A 213 6.02 -9.58 -28.97
CA SER A 213 6.45 -9.09 -30.28
C SER A 213 7.13 -7.73 -30.11
N PHE A 214 8.32 -7.61 -30.66
CA PHE A 214 9.03 -6.33 -30.71
C PHE A 214 8.20 -5.30 -31.45
N GLN A 215 7.91 -4.17 -30.82
CA GLN A 215 7.23 -3.07 -31.51
C GLN A 215 8.18 -2.46 -32.52
N PRO A 216 7.75 -2.29 -33.80
CA PRO A 216 8.65 -1.76 -34.87
C PRO A 216 9.02 -0.29 -34.66
N ARG A 217 8.33 0.42 -33.75
CA ARG A 217 8.57 1.82 -33.44
C ARG A 217 9.20 1.97 -32.08
N PHE A 218 10.08 2.93 -31.91
CA PHE A 218 10.57 3.31 -30.60
C PHE A 218 9.39 3.75 -29.72
N THR A 219 9.08 2.93 -28.73
CA THR A 219 7.93 3.14 -27.83
C THR A 219 8.41 3.28 -26.39
N LEU A 220 8.10 4.42 -25.78
CA LEU A 220 8.25 4.64 -24.36
C LEU A 220 6.92 4.29 -23.67
N GLY A 221 6.94 3.41 -22.68
CA GLY A 221 5.76 2.97 -21.93
C GLY A 221 5.75 3.48 -20.52
N TYR A 222 4.61 3.98 -20.04
CA TYR A 222 4.34 4.25 -18.64
C TYR A 222 3.05 3.58 -18.23
N VAL A 223 3.10 2.76 -17.18
CA VAL A 223 1.92 2.10 -16.60
C VAL A 223 1.74 2.59 -15.18
N GLY A 224 0.63 3.32 -14.91
CA GLY A 224 0.38 3.87 -13.58
C GLY A 224 -0.42 5.17 -13.62
N ARG A 225 -0.50 5.81 -12.44
CA ARG A 225 -1.21 7.09 -12.27
C ARG A 225 -0.21 8.19 -11.93
N PHE A 226 -0.34 9.32 -12.58
CA PHE A 226 0.32 10.53 -12.14
C PHE A 226 -0.47 11.18 -11.01
N TYR A 227 0.20 11.63 -9.96
CA TYR A 227 -0.41 12.31 -8.82
C TYR A 227 0.58 13.25 -8.14
N GLY A 228 0.05 14.30 -7.53
CA GLY A 228 0.86 15.27 -6.80
C GLY A 228 2.00 15.87 -7.64
N LEU A 229 3.24 15.70 -7.20
CA LEU A 229 4.44 16.17 -7.89
C LEU A 229 4.95 15.17 -8.95
N SER A 230 4.45 13.94 -8.97
CA SER A 230 4.80 12.94 -9.97
C SER A 230 4.01 13.18 -11.24
N ARG A 231 4.49 14.11 -12.08
CA ARG A 231 3.91 14.49 -13.37
C ARG A 231 4.95 14.39 -14.46
N PRO A 232 4.54 14.08 -15.70
CA PRO A 232 5.47 13.91 -16.82
C PRO A 232 5.86 15.22 -17.52
N ASP A 233 5.52 16.39 -16.94
CA ASP A 233 5.66 17.67 -17.63
C ASP A 233 7.11 17.91 -18.10
N ASN A 234 8.12 17.72 -17.25
CA ASN A 234 9.54 17.83 -17.63
C ASN A 234 9.95 16.79 -18.68
N LEU A 235 9.41 15.56 -18.59
CA LEU A 235 9.69 14.53 -19.58
C LEU A 235 9.13 14.90 -20.96
N PHE A 236 7.94 15.49 -21.00
CA PHE A 236 7.36 15.98 -22.25
C PHE A 236 8.21 17.07 -22.91
N GLU A 237 8.72 18.00 -22.12
CA GLU A 237 9.61 19.06 -22.62
C GLU A 237 10.90 18.46 -23.18
N VAL A 238 11.52 17.51 -22.46
CA VAL A 238 12.73 16.82 -22.95
C VAL A 238 12.47 16.06 -24.22
N LEU A 239 11.37 15.30 -24.32
CA LEU A 239 11.02 14.54 -25.52
C LEU A 239 10.73 15.47 -26.73
N ALA A 240 10.09 16.60 -26.50
CA ALA A 240 9.85 17.60 -27.54
C ALA A 240 11.17 18.19 -28.07
N GLU A 241 12.10 18.48 -27.17
CA GLU A 241 13.43 18.97 -27.54
C GLU A 241 14.25 17.93 -28.28
N MET A 242 14.30 16.68 -27.82
CA MET A 242 15.00 15.58 -28.46
C MET A 242 14.44 15.31 -29.87
N LYS A 243 13.13 15.37 -30.06
CA LYS A 243 12.48 15.26 -31.37
C LYS A 243 12.91 16.40 -32.29
N ARG A 244 12.92 17.64 -31.78
CA ARG A 244 13.34 18.82 -32.56
C ARG A 244 14.80 18.73 -32.99
N ARG A 245 15.67 18.13 -32.18
CA ARG A 245 17.10 17.92 -32.50
C ARG A 245 17.36 16.69 -33.38
N GLY A 246 16.34 15.86 -33.65
CA GLY A 246 16.53 14.60 -34.40
C GLY A 246 17.24 13.51 -33.58
N GLU A 247 17.27 13.63 -32.25
CA GLU A 247 17.92 12.66 -31.36
C GLU A 247 17.04 11.42 -31.11
N ILE A 248 15.74 11.52 -31.40
CA ILE A 248 14.79 10.40 -31.36
C ILE A 248 13.98 10.37 -32.67
N PRO A 249 13.46 9.18 -33.08
CA PRO A 249 12.62 9.07 -34.27
C PRO A 249 11.41 10.02 -34.20
N SER A 250 11.09 10.68 -35.31
CA SER A 250 9.94 11.62 -35.34
C SER A 250 8.61 10.95 -35.10
N ASP A 251 8.51 9.64 -35.35
CA ASP A 251 7.33 8.79 -35.17
C ASP A 251 7.34 7.97 -33.88
N PHE A 252 8.23 8.31 -32.92
CA PHE A 252 8.23 7.65 -31.61
C PHE A 252 6.84 7.69 -30.96
N ARG A 253 6.59 6.76 -30.04
CA ARG A 253 5.36 6.74 -29.24
C ARG A 253 5.68 6.84 -27.77
N PHE A 254 4.85 7.61 -27.05
CA PHE A 254 4.80 7.57 -25.59
C PHE A 254 3.42 7.11 -25.15
N ARG A 255 3.32 5.85 -24.75
CA ARG A 255 2.07 5.22 -24.35
C ARG A 255 1.92 5.27 -22.83
N ILE A 256 0.84 5.90 -22.36
CA ILE A 256 0.51 6.08 -20.95
C ILE A 256 -0.76 5.29 -20.63
N VAL A 257 -0.66 4.28 -19.75
CA VAL A 257 -1.77 3.39 -19.41
C VAL A 257 -2.14 3.52 -17.94
N GLY A 258 -3.43 3.64 -17.64
CA GLY A 258 -3.96 3.71 -16.27
C GLY A 258 -4.00 5.10 -15.65
N ASN A 259 -3.64 6.14 -16.41
CA ASN A 259 -3.72 7.52 -15.94
C ASN A 259 -5.07 8.17 -16.29
N HIS A 260 -5.73 8.77 -15.27
CA HIS A 260 -7.01 9.48 -15.44
C HIS A 260 -6.88 11.01 -15.44
N LEU A 261 -5.67 11.54 -15.20
CA LEU A 261 -5.44 12.97 -15.25
C LEU A 261 -5.32 13.44 -16.70
N ARG A 262 -5.95 14.58 -17.00
CA ARG A 262 -5.69 15.28 -18.26
C ARG A 262 -4.29 15.88 -18.21
N LEU A 263 -3.44 15.44 -19.12
CA LEU A 263 -2.07 15.92 -19.25
C LEU A 263 -2.01 17.05 -20.28
N VAL A 264 -1.15 18.02 -20.03
CA VAL A 264 -0.84 19.09 -20.99
C VAL A 264 0.37 18.63 -21.78
N VAL A 265 0.14 18.22 -23.02
CA VAL A 265 1.20 17.72 -23.91
C VAL A 265 1.63 18.84 -24.85
N PRO A 266 2.94 19.16 -24.97
CA PRO A 266 3.45 20.12 -25.94
C PRO A 266 3.02 19.77 -27.37
N GLU A 267 2.72 20.77 -28.16
CA GLU A 267 2.24 20.60 -29.54
C GLU A 267 3.19 19.76 -30.39
N ALA A 268 4.47 19.96 -30.23
CA ALA A 268 5.53 19.25 -30.97
C ALA A 268 5.48 17.71 -30.86
N ILE A 269 4.91 17.18 -29.78
CA ILE A 269 4.82 15.73 -29.52
C ILE A 269 3.39 15.25 -29.27
N ARG A 270 2.38 16.07 -29.53
CA ARG A 270 0.99 15.73 -29.24
C ARG A 270 0.55 14.43 -29.93
N ASP A 271 0.92 14.26 -31.18
CA ASP A 271 0.59 13.07 -31.96
C ASP A 271 1.40 11.82 -31.59
N ASN A 272 2.43 12.00 -30.78
CA ASN A 272 3.28 10.91 -30.28
C ASN A 272 2.81 10.36 -28.92
N VAL A 273 1.91 11.05 -28.21
CA VAL A 273 1.48 10.68 -26.86
C VAL A 273 0.10 10.04 -26.91
N GLU A 274 0.03 8.78 -26.51
CA GLU A 274 -1.20 8.01 -26.40
C GLU A 274 -1.54 7.81 -24.93
N GLN A 275 -2.76 8.17 -24.51
CA GLN A 275 -3.22 7.98 -23.14
C GLN A 275 -4.45 7.09 -23.09
N GLU A 276 -4.34 5.96 -22.39
CA GLU A 276 -5.42 5.03 -22.09
C GLU A 276 -5.80 5.13 -20.61
N ALA A 277 -7.04 5.51 -20.33
CA ALA A 277 -7.53 5.67 -18.96
C ALA A 277 -7.90 4.34 -18.29
N GLU A 278 -8.23 3.31 -19.06
CA GLU A 278 -8.62 2.01 -18.52
C GLU A 278 -7.40 1.28 -17.91
N PRO A 279 -7.55 0.73 -16.70
CA PRO A 279 -6.52 -0.12 -16.15
C PRO A 279 -6.37 -1.36 -17.03
N VAL A 280 -5.15 -1.72 -17.38
CA VAL A 280 -4.87 -3.02 -17.99
C VAL A 280 -5.41 -4.09 -17.06
N GLN A 281 -6.40 -4.86 -17.52
CA GLN A 281 -6.82 -6.04 -16.80
C GLN A 281 -5.69 -7.05 -16.86
N LEU A 282 -4.96 -7.16 -15.75
CA LEU A 282 -4.00 -8.26 -15.60
C LEU A 282 -4.76 -9.57 -15.78
N PRO A 283 -4.19 -10.54 -16.52
CA PRO A 283 -4.78 -11.86 -16.62
C PRO A 283 -5.08 -12.37 -15.21
N LYS A 284 -6.31 -12.82 -14.98
CA LYS A 284 -6.65 -13.43 -13.69
C LYS A 284 -5.74 -14.62 -13.52
N ALA A 285 -4.91 -14.63 -12.47
CA ALA A 285 -4.20 -15.83 -12.08
C ALA A 285 -5.22 -16.96 -11.99
N ARG A 286 -5.03 -18.02 -12.76
CA ARG A 286 -5.86 -19.22 -12.65
C ARG A 286 -5.54 -19.83 -11.29
N HIS A 287 -6.45 -19.66 -10.36
CA HIS A 287 -6.43 -20.39 -9.10
C HIS A 287 -6.81 -21.83 -9.42
N THR A 288 -5.83 -22.71 -9.53
CA THR A 288 -6.01 -24.16 -9.42
C THR A 288 -5.99 -24.55 -7.95
#